data_5e2e62e19f1dec50dd0c0e2a22582710
#
_entry.id   5e2e62e19f1dec50dd0c0e2a22582710
#
_cell.length_a   1.000
_cell.length_b   1.000
_cell.length_c   1.000
_cell.angle_alpha   90.00
_cell.angle_beta   90.00
_cell.angle_gamma   90.00
#
_symmetry.space_group_name_H-M   'P 1'
#
loop_
_entity.id
_entity.type
_entity.pdbx_description
1 polymer ?
#
loop_
_entity_poly.entity_id
_entity_poly.type
_entity_poly.pdbx_seq_one_letter_code
_entity_poly.pdbx_strand_id
1 'polypeptide(L)'
;MGIWFIILAAAGTWLLTGRQQQPSMPLPQTNGFVYTLPDGFDTALLNSQMRISHGFRFSSAQPLARLVPAIRQSFRPNPDPMAILHGNAAHVPVGWAYVELRNMGPAPRYLVLSMPQYRCTQASVWVGRAGYFSLVGTLRNTSPLGDRFYPFLNYAFPITIPPRTTLPLLLRTQSYASYHEVDVRLSQKRFYAELAYTGSIRDGAQVLIFLMLAAVSLLIGWLSQSRLLRWFGFALLSFSIMCASHAGLFSRLPYPAGLALNADTIGTFCRLLINIMVHPFFYVLVEPAVRNKRRYKTVIAVCCGLNLLLMGLHLLPLPYYDALNYGINIGMVSLSLVNIGWLLIWGGLAAYRAQIWSPLIIALLGAGPLLLGHLIALIQGQHDTYRQSPPSPAYIVLLLSYLTYDQLRKELVTRQRMQNQVRALGDYNETLRREEITNIGRDLHDQVGNTQATALSYLGHPLINHDKLRQILLTAIRELRFLSHNLVQDDDRPLSSKIDGLVSRFNDFTTIQLTFMDYTQQQIDRLPPLTQQSLYRIIQELLTNVIRHSGATQASVQFFCEGEQIDISVEDDGAGFDLVGDATKGIGIQTIYKRAALSGIDVRFDPAPSGTTVLLQTTTSSRTPPN
;
A
#
# COMPACT_ATOMS: atom_id res chain seq x y z
N MET A 1 13.23 -17.94 -6.25
CA MET A 1 12.25 -17.33 -7.18
C MET A 1 12.55 -15.89 -7.54
N GLY A 2 12.91 -14.98 -6.60
CA GLY A 2 13.16 -13.57 -6.91
C GLY A 2 14.28 -13.30 -7.94
N ILE A 3 15.37 -14.03 -7.87
CA ILE A 3 16.52 -13.84 -8.78
C ILE A 3 16.16 -14.22 -10.23
N TRP A 4 15.38 -15.29 -10.44
CA TRP A 4 14.90 -15.69 -11.77
C TRP A 4 13.92 -14.67 -12.38
N PHE A 5 13.09 -14.04 -11.55
CA PHE A 5 12.18 -12.98 -11.99
C PHE A 5 12.96 -11.72 -12.41
N ILE A 6 14.03 -11.36 -11.68
CA ILE A 6 14.94 -10.25 -12.02
C ILE A 6 15.70 -10.54 -13.33
N ILE A 7 16.17 -11.77 -13.53
CA ILE A 7 16.86 -12.16 -14.76
C ILE A 7 15.90 -12.17 -15.95
N LEU A 8 14.67 -12.68 -15.78
CA LEU A 8 13.65 -12.65 -16.84
C LEU A 8 13.20 -11.21 -17.16
N ALA A 9 13.04 -10.35 -16.16
CA ALA A 9 12.70 -8.95 -16.37
C ALA A 9 13.87 -8.17 -17.00
N ALA A 10 15.12 -8.43 -16.60
CA ALA A 10 16.30 -7.85 -17.21
C ALA A 10 16.52 -8.37 -18.64
N ALA A 11 16.30 -9.65 -18.89
CA ALA A 11 16.35 -10.24 -20.23
C ALA A 11 15.20 -9.71 -21.12
N GLY A 12 14.00 -9.56 -20.57
CA GLY A 12 12.85 -8.95 -21.25
C GLY A 12 13.09 -7.48 -21.58
N THR A 13 13.68 -6.71 -20.66
CA THR A 13 14.08 -5.31 -20.91
C THR A 13 15.23 -5.23 -21.91
N TRP A 14 16.21 -6.12 -21.84
CA TRP A 14 17.29 -6.19 -22.81
C TRP A 14 16.78 -6.56 -24.21
N LEU A 15 15.86 -7.51 -24.34
CA LEU A 15 15.18 -7.83 -25.60
C LEU A 15 14.33 -6.67 -26.13
N LEU A 16 13.67 -5.91 -25.26
CA LEU A 16 12.84 -4.77 -25.63
C LEU A 16 13.66 -3.48 -25.89
N THR A 17 14.81 -3.30 -25.22
CA THR A 17 15.68 -2.12 -25.36
C THR A 17 16.95 -2.39 -26.15
N GLY A 18 17.40 -3.64 -26.23
CA GLY A 18 18.70 -4.06 -26.76
C GLY A 18 18.89 -3.91 -28.26
N ARG A 19 17.82 -3.61 -29.01
CA ARG A 19 17.83 -3.05 -30.35
C ARG A 19 17.04 -1.74 -30.38
N GLN A 20 17.47 -0.73 -29.62
CA GLN A 20 17.40 0.59 -30.20
C GLN A 20 18.20 0.48 -31.51
N GLN A 21 17.49 0.26 -32.62
CA GLN A 21 18.08 0.65 -33.90
C GLN A 21 18.63 2.04 -33.65
N GLN A 22 19.95 2.19 -33.78
CA GLN A 22 20.59 3.49 -33.73
C GLN A 22 19.65 4.46 -34.44
N PRO A 23 19.21 5.54 -33.80
CA PRO A 23 18.41 6.53 -34.47
C PRO A 23 19.17 6.79 -35.76
N SER A 24 18.54 6.56 -36.91
CA SER A 24 19.17 6.81 -38.21
C SER A 24 19.85 8.15 -38.06
N MET A 25 21.19 8.18 -38.15
CA MET A 25 21.93 9.41 -37.87
C MET A 25 21.26 10.54 -38.62
N PRO A 26 20.96 11.67 -37.97
CA PRO A 26 20.37 12.78 -38.66
C PRO A 26 21.31 13.11 -39.82
N LEU A 27 20.72 13.22 -41.00
CA LEU A 27 21.50 13.59 -42.18
C LEU A 27 22.17 14.95 -41.93
N PRO A 28 23.38 15.18 -42.38
CA PRO A 28 24.05 16.47 -42.23
C PRO A 28 23.13 17.55 -42.84
N GLN A 29 23.03 18.70 -42.19
CA GLN A 29 22.28 19.84 -42.68
C GLN A 29 22.83 20.27 -44.04
N THR A 30 21.96 20.22 -45.05
CA THR A 30 22.29 20.79 -46.37
C THR A 30 21.73 22.21 -46.46
N ASN A 31 22.49 23.14 -47.03
CA ASN A 31 22.00 24.50 -47.25
C ASN A 31 20.96 24.61 -48.38
N GLY A 32 20.57 23.48 -49.00
CA GLY A 32 19.64 23.38 -50.09
C GLY A 32 18.25 22.96 -49.70
N PHE A 33 17.30 23.07 -50.63
CA PHE A 33 15.93 22.58 -50.53
C PHE A 33 15.81 21.13 -51.04
N VAL A 34 16.84 20.63 -51.74
CA VAL A 34 16.80 19.36 -52.46
C VAL A 34 17.54 18.29 -51.68
N TYR A 35 16.85 17.24 -51.32
CA TYR A 35 17.42 16.01 -50.82
C TYR A 35 17.51 14.95 -51.92
N THR A 36 18.70 14.59 -52.31
CA THR A 36 18.94 13.54 -53.30
C THR A 36 18.94 12.17 -52.62
N LEU A 37 18.10 11.28 -53.05
CA LEU A 37 18.00 9.93 -52.54
C LEU A 37 19.21 9.10 -52.95
N PRO A 38 19.99 8.52 -52.03
CA PRO A 38 21.12 7.67 -52.40
C PRO A 38 20.64 6.34 -53.01
N ASP A 39 21.55 5.68 -53.75
CA ASP A 39 21.35 4.31 -54.17
C ASP A 39 21.32 3.39 -52.92
N GLY A 40 20.41 2.42 -52.86
CA GLY A 40 20.26 1.58 -51.66
C GLY A 40 19.58 2.28 -50.47
N PHE A 41 18.83 3.38 -50.73
CA PHE A 41 18.08 4.10 -49.68
C PHE A 41 17.07 3.19 -48.99
N ASP A 42 17.14 3.06 -47.70
CA ASP A 42 16.23 2.28 -46.87
C ASP A 42 15.34 3.15 -46.01
N THR A 43 15.91 4.02 -45.19
CA THR A 43 15.20 4.94 -44.29
C THR A 43 16.07 6.15 -43.93
N ALA A 44 15.46 7.31 -43.73
CA ALA A 44 16.12 8.50 -43.22
C ALA A 44 15.17 9.41 -42.45
N LEU A 45 15.70 10.15 -41.47
CA LEU A 45 15.03 11.29 -40.85
C LEU A 45 15.20 12.51 -41.75
N LEU A 46 14.11 13.11 -42.19
CA LEU A 46 14.13 14.27 -43.07
C LEU A 46 14.23 15.60 -42.33
N ASN A 47 14.20 15.59 -40.99
CA ASN A 47 14.07 16.81 -40.19
C ASN A 47 15.13 17.87 -40.50
N SER A 48 16.41 17.46 -40.63
CA SER A 48 17.51 18.35 -40.98
C SER A 48 17.48 18.87 -42.44
N GLN A 49 16.74 18.18 -43.31
CA GLN A 49 16.63 18.53 -44.72
C GLN A 49 15.37 19.37 -44.97
N MET A 50 14.44 19.42 -44.02
CA MET A 50 13.22 20.18 -44.17
C MET A 50 13.41 21.63 -43.77
N ARG A 51 12.65 22.50 -44.46
CA ARG A 51 12.55 23.90 -44.11
C ARG A 51 11.17 24.20 -43.60
N ILE A 52 11.07 25.08 -42.64
CA ILE A 52 9.84 25.32 -41.86
C ILE A 52 9.33 26.74 -42.00
N SER A 53 8.01 26.90 -41.89
CA SER A 53 7.34 28.19 -41.85
C SER A 53 6.10 28.10 -40.94
N HIS A 54 5.75 29.20 -40.28
CA HIS A 54 4.59 29.29 -39.37
C HIS A 54 3.51 30.18 -39.95
N GLY A 55 3.51 30.88 -40.79
CA GLY A 55 2.46 31.81 -41.27
C GLY A 55 2.15 31.64 -42.75
N PHE A 56 2.57 30.53 -43.37
CA PHE A 56 2.42 30.34 -44.82
C PHE A 56 0.95 30.20 -45.23
N ARG A 57 0.52 31.05 -46.17
CA ARG A 57 -0.80 30.94 -46.80
C ARG A 57 -0.69 30.08 -48.05
N PHE A 58 -1.33 28.94 -48.02
CA PHE A 58 -1.27 27.95 -49.10
C PHE A 58 -2.62 27.85 -49.82
N SER A 59 -2.55 27.83 -51.18
CA SER A 59 -3.66 27.48 -52.04
C SER A 59 -3.19 26.50 -53.10
N SER A 60 -3.82 25.32 -53.15
CA SER A 60 -3.52 24.27 -54.15
C SER A 60 -3.87 24.67 -55.57
N ALA A 61 -4.68 25.71 -55.76
CA ALA A 61 -5.06 26.25 -57.09
C ALA A 61 -3.93 27.08 -57.73
N GLN A 62 -2.88 27.46 -56.97
CA GLN A 62 -1.76 28.20 -57.52
C GLN A 62 -0.74 27.28 -58.20
N PRO A 63 -0.21 27.66 -59.39
CA PRO A 63 0.81 26.84 -60.04
C PRO A 63 2.13 26.78 -59.27
N LEU A 64 2.83 25.65 -59.40
CA LEU A 64 4.15 25.41 -58.74
C LEU A 64 5.17 26.49 -59.11
N ALA A 65 5.14 26.99 -60.34
CA ALA A 65 6.03 28.05 -60.83
C ALA A 65 5.95 29.32 -59.97
N ARG A 66 4.81 29.62 -59.31
CA ARG A 66 4.63 30.74 -58.39
C ARG A 66 4.86 30.34 -56.93
N LEU A 67 4.39 29.15 -56.53
CA LEU A 67 4.44 28.69 -55.14
C LEU A 67 5.86 28.30 -54.68
N VAL A 68 6.64 27.57 -55.51
CA VAL A 68 7.96 27.11 -55.13
C VAL A 68 8.93 28.28 -54.83
N PRO A 69 9.01 29.33 -55.66
CA PRO A 69 9.80 30.51 -55.33
C PRO A 69 9.35 31.19 -54.02
N ALA A 70 8.04 31.36 -53.82
CA ALA A 70 7.49 31.94 -52.58
C ALA A 70 7.80 31.10 -51.34
N ILE A 71 7.74 29.76 -51.47
CA ILE A 71 8.15 28.84 -50.40
C ILE A 71 9.64 29.00 -50.09
N ARG A 72 10.49 29.04 -51.14
CA ARG A 72 11.93 29.20 -50.97
C ARG A 72 12.34 30.52 -50.30
N GLN A 73 11.53 31.57 -50.45
CA GLN A 73 11.74 32.86 -49.79
C GLN A 73 11.24 32.88 -48.35
N SER A 74 10.14 32.20 -48.03
CA SER A 74 9.45 32.29 -46.75
C SER A 74 9.82 31.20 -45.76
N PHE A 75 10.41 30.08 -46.21
CA PHE A 75 10.75 28.96 -45.35
C PHE A 75 12.22 29.04 -44.87
N ARG A 76 12.45 28.81 -43.58
CA ARG A 76 13.77 28.82 -42.97
C ARG A 76 14.27 27.42 -42.69
N PRO A 77 15.58 27.19 -42.57
CA PRO A 77 16.16 25.91 -42.14
C PRO A 77 15.55 25.48 -40.79
N ASN A 78 15.27 24.19 -40.64
CA ASN A 78 14.89 23.66 -39.35
C ASN A 78 16.10 23.63 -38.41
N PRO A 79 16.01 24.24 -37.22
CA PRO A 79 17.15 24.32 -36.30
C PRO A 79 17.50 22.98 -35.63
N ASP A 80 16.53 22.06 -35.53
CA ASP A 80 16.71 20.78 -34.83
C ASP A 80 16.80 19.62 -35.83
N PRO A 81 17.93 18.88 -35.87
CA PRO A 81 18.05 17.72 -36.73
C PRO A 81 17.21 16.51 -36.28
N MET A 82 16.77 16.48 -35.03
CA MET A 82 16.03 15.36 -34.46
C MET A 82 14.52 15.50 -34.63
N ALA A 83 14.01 16.72 -34.77
CA ALA A 83 12.59 16.99 -34.93
C ALA A 83 12.34 18.28 -35.72
N ILE A 84 11.15 18.41 -36.31
CA ILE A 84 10.66 19.68 -36.84
C ILE A 84 10.03 20.45 -35.69
N LEU A 85 10.69 21.54 -35.29
CA LEU A 85 10.24 22.38 -34.18
C LEU A 85 9.41 23.55 -34.71
N HIS A 86 8.11 23.56 -34.42
CA HIS A 86 7.22 24.68 -34.70
C HIS A 86 7.00 25.60 -33.50
N GLY A 87 7.53 25.22 -32.31
CA GLY A 87 7.39 26.00 -31.09
C GLY A 87 6.16 25.63 -30.25
N ASN A 88 5.67 26.59 -29.45
CA ASN A 88 4.52 26.37 -28.58
C ASN A 88 3.23 26.34 -29.39
N ALA A 89 2.48 25.24 -29.28
CA ALA A 89 1.22 25.04 -30.01
C ALA A 89 0.13 26.07 -29.68
N ALA A 90 0.17 26.69 -28.50
CA ALA A 90 -0.75 27.79 -28.14
C ALA A 90 -0.56 29.02 -29.03
N HIS A 91 0.66 29.26 -29.54
CA HIS A 91 0.99 30.39 -30.41
C HIS A 91 1.10 29.97 -31.87
N VAL A 92 1.48 28.73 -32.13
CA VAL A 92 1.73 28.19 -33.48
C VAL A 92 1.02 26.85 -33.63
N PRO A 93 -0.34 26.83 -33.70
CA PRO A 93 -1.09 25.57 -33.81
C PRO A 93 -0.89 24.88 -35.16
N VAL A 94 -0.46 25.62 -36.18
CA VAL A 94 -0.24 25.10 -37.55
C VAL A 94 1.19 25.38 -37.97
N GLY A 95 1.89 24.33 -38.35
CA GLY A 95 3.24 24.41 -38.90
C GLY A 95 3.29 23.87 -40.33
N TRP A 96 4.20 24.41 -41.13
CA TRP A 96 4.47 23.98 -42.47
C TRP A 96 5.90 23.55 -42.62
N ALA A 97 6.14 22.45 -43.35
CA ALA A 97 7.48 21.98 -43.67
C ALA A 97 7.58 21.64 -45.18
N TYR A 98 8.72 21.89 -45.77
CA TYR A 98 8.97 21.72 -47.17
C TYR A 98 10.31 21.06 -47.45
N VAL A 99 10.34 20.16 -48.45
CA VAL A 99 11.56 19.52 -48.98
C VAL A 99 11.33 19.14 -50.45
N GLU A 100 12.38 19.15 -51.25
CA GLU A 100 12.37 18.63 -52.61
C GLU A 100 13.13 17.30 -52.65
N LEU A 101 12.45 16.21 -53.00
CA LEU A 101 13.02 14.86 -53.03
C LEU A 101 13.45 14.54 -54.46
N ARG A 102 14.76 14.29 -54.70
CA ARG A 102 15.33 13.98 -56.00
C ARG A 102 15.60 12.49 -56.14
N ASN A 103 15.03 11.87 -57.18
CA ASN A 103 15.38 10.52 -57.61
C ASN A 103 16.30 10.58 -58.82
N MET A 104 17.56 10.18 -58.67
CA MET A 104 18.53 10.11 -59.78
C MET A 104 18.48 8.79 -60.53
N GLY A 105 17.80 7.76 -59.98
CA GLY A 105 17.72 6.44 -60.56
C GLY A 105 16.80 6.34 -61.76
N PRO A 106 16.97 5.27 -62.59
CA PRO A 106 16.17 5.04 -63.78
C PRO A 106 14.77 4.49 -63.51
N ALA A 107 14.49 4.03 -62.25
CA ALA A 107 13.22 3.45 -61.86
C ALA A 107 12.47 4.37 -60.87
N PRO A 108 11.10 4.30 -60.85
CA PRO A 108 10.33 5.03 -59.85
C PRO A 108 10.63 4.48 -58.43
N ARG A 109 10.68 5.37 -57.43
CA ARG A 109 10.82 5.00 -56.04
C ARG A 109 9.52 5.12 -55.27
N TYR A 110 9.12 4.03 -54.62
CA TYR A 110 7.91 3.94 -53.78
C TYR A 110 8.31 4.04 -52.31
N LEU A 111 8.00 5.14 -51.70
CA LEU A 111 8.42 5.48 -50.32
C LEU A 111 7.21 5.76 -49.45
N VAL A 112 7.43 5.73 -48.16
CA VAL A 112 6.45 6.06 -47.11
C VAL A 112 7.00 7.22 -46.28
N LEU A 113 6.27 8.33 -46.28
CA LEU A 113 6.50 9.44 -45.38
C LEU A 113 5.73 9.17 -44.09
N SER A 114 6.41 9.02 -42.98
CA SER A 114 5.77 8.70 -41.70
C SER A 114 6.14 9.67 -40.60
N MET A 115 5.20 9.87 -39.66
CA MET A 115 5.37 10.68 -38.47
C MET A 115 4.56 10.11 -37.31
N PRO A 116 5.00 10.28 -36.03
CA PRO A 116 4.26 9.82 -34.88
C PRO A 116 2.92 10.55 -34.72
N GLN A 117 1.82 9.81 -34.55
CA GLN A 117 0.48 10.38 -34.38
C GLN A 117 0.36 11.21 -33.08
N TYR A 118 1.02 10.77 -32.02
CA TYR A 118 0.90 11.40 -30.69
C TYR A 118 1.48 12.82 -30.61
N ARG A 119 2.18 13.28 -31.66
CA ARG A 119 2.81 14.60 -31.71
C ARG A 119 2.07 15.62 -32.56
N CYS A 120 1.10 15.19 -33.33
CA CYS A 120 0.23 16.12 -34.06
C CYS A 120 -1.19 15.58 -34.18
N THR A 121 -2.17 16.48 -34.13
CA THR A 121 -3.59 16.14 -34.22
C THR A 121 -4.04 15.92 -35.66
N GLN A 122 -3.37 16.59 -36.59
CA GLN A 122 -3.64 16.45 -38.02
C GLN A 122 -2.36 16.65 -38.83
N ALA A 123 -2.18 15.81 -39.84
CA ALA A 123 -1.14 15.94 -40.84
C ALA A 123 -1.75 15.88 -42.23
N SER A 124 -1.31 16.77 -43.13
CA SER A 124 -1.69 16.79 -44.53
C SER A 124 -0.45 16.89 -45.41
N VAL A 125 -0.41 16.12 -46.46
CA VAL A 125 0.77 16.04 -47.36
C VAL A 125 0.32 16.36 -48.81
N TRP A 126 1.07 17.25 -49.43
CA TRP A 126 0.93 17.58 -50.84
C TRP A 126 2.22 17.30 -51.59
N VAL A 127 2.11 16.88 -52.80
CA VAL A 127 3.24 16.66 -53.71
C VAL A 127 3.04 17.44 -55.01
N GLY A 128 4.13 17.99 -55.54
CA GLY A 128 4.09 18.72 -56.80
C GLY A 128 4.01 17.76 -57.99
N ARG A 129 2.90 17.80 -58.74
CA ARG A 129 2.66 17.01 -59.97
C ARG A 129 1.96 17.86 -61.01
N ALA A 130 2.33 17.67 -62.26
CA ALA A 130 1.66 18.35 -63.41
C ALA A 130 1.53 19.89 -63.22
N GLY A 131 2.52 20.52 -62.61
CA GLY A 131 2.53 21.98 -62.45
C GLY A 131 1.78 22.54 -61.22
N TYR A 132 1.14 21.68 -60.42
CA TYR A 132 0.39 22.06 -59.21
C TYR A 132 0.73 21.17 -58.02
N PHE A 133 0.39 21.62 -56.81
CA PHE A 133 0.40 20.73 -55.63
C PHE A 133 -0.89 19.90 -55.57
N SER A 134 -0.75 18.58 -55.63
CA SER A 134 -1.84 17.63 -55.42
C SER A 134 -1.79 17.08 -54.01
N LEU A 135 -2.96 17.02 -53.35
CA LEU A 135 -3.09 16.44 -52.02
C LEU A 135 -2.91 14.91 -52.09
N VAL A 136 -1.97 14.37 -51.35
CA VAL A 136 -1.81 12.93 -51.13
C VAL A 136 -2.88 12.44 -50.17
N GLY A 137 -3.07 13.16 -49.07
CA GLY A 137 -4.09 12.87 -48.07
C GLY A 137 -3.97 13.72 -46.83
N THR A 138 -5.00 13.62 -45.99
CA THR A 138 -5.07 14.22 -44.66
C THR A 138 -5.43 13.14 -43.65
N LEU A 139 -4.60 12.98 -42.62
CA LEU A 139 -4.85 12.07 -41.53
C LEU A 139 -5.02 12.86 -40.23
N ARG A 140 -5.97 12.44 -39.39
CA ARG A 140 -6.26 13.01 -38.09
C ARG A 140 -6.06 11.95 -37.00
N ASN A 141 -5.83 12.37 -35.75
CA ASN A 141 -5.80 11.46 -34.63
C ASN A 141 -7.13 10.69 -34.44
N THR A 142 -8.26 11.26 -34.92
CA THR A 142 -9.58 10.64 -34.91
C THR A 142 -9.85 9.78 -36.17
N SER A 143 -8.94 9.75 -37.17
CA SER A 143 -9.12 8.91 -38.37
C SER A 143 -9.07 7.43 -38.01
N PRO A 144 -10.12 6.63 -38.33
CA PRO A 144 -10.11 5.19 -38.09
C PRO A 144 -8.92 4.51 -38.79
N LEU A 145 -8.43 3.40 -38.20
CA LEU A 145 -7.30 2.69 -38.82
C LEU A 145 -7.60 2.14 -40.22
N GLY A 146 -8.87 1.79 -40.47
CA GLY A 146 -9.32 1.31 -41.78
C GLY A 146 -9.26 2.35 -42.88
N ASP A 147 -9.35 3.65 -42.55
CA ASP A 147 -9.34 4.76 -43.50
C ASP A 147 -7.92 5.28 -43.79
N ARG A 148 -6.89 4.67 -43.16
CA ARG A 148 -5.50 5.06 -43.31
C ARG A 148 -4.85 4.32 -44.46
N PHE A 149 -3.90 4.95 -45.13
CA PHE A 149 -3.10 4.31 -46.19
C PHE A 149 -2.35 3.06 -45.68
N TYR A 150 -2.00 3.05 -44.40
CA TYR A 150 -1.35 1.93 -43.71
C TYR A 150 -2.03 1.72 -42.35
N PRO A 151 -2.39 0.48 -41.98
CA PRO A 151 -3.16 0.19 -40.77
C PRO A 151 -2.29 0.22 -39.49
N PHE A 152 -1.46 1.25 -39.38
CA PHE A 152 -0.62 1.52 -38.23
C PHE A 152 -0.99 2.86 -37.58
N LEU A 153 -0.55 3.07 -36.34
CA LEU A 153 -0.87 4.27 -35.57
C LEU A 153 -0.20 5.53 -36.10
N ASN A 154 1.02 5.41 -36.63
CA ASN A 154 1.73 6.53 -37.19
C ASN A 154 0.99 7.08 -38.43
N TYR A 155 1.03 8.39 -38.60
CA TYR A 155 0.60 8.97 -39.87
C TYR A 155 1.60 8.56 -40.93
N ALA A 156 1.13 7.90 -41.95
CA ALA A 156 1.95 7.41 -43.03
C ALA A 156 1.28 7.67 -44.40
N PHE A 157 2.05 8.28 -45.28
CA PHE A 157 1.58 8.70 -46.60
C PHE A 157 2.41 8.04 -47.70
N PRO A 158 1.81 7.42 -48.71
CA PRO A 158 2.54 6.87 -49.84
C PRO A 158 3.09 7.99 -50.74
N ILE A 159 4.40 7.97 -50.98
CA ILE A 159 5.11 8.93 -51.83
C ILE A 159 5.74 8.18 -53.01
N THR A 160 5.37 8.54 -54.24
CA THR A 160 5.98 7.97 -55.42
C THR A 160 6.79 9.05 -56.15
N ILE A 161 8.07 8.82 -56.35
CA ILE A 161 8.99 9.73 -57.04
C ILE A 161 9.34 9.11 -58.40
N PRO A 162 8.96 9.74 -59.52
CA PRO A 162 9.29 9.23 -60.84
C PRO A 162 10.82 9.17 -61.06
N PRO A 163 11.29 8.39 -62.06
CA PRO A 163 12.69 8.32 -62.39
C PRO A 163 13.26 9.66 -62.86
N ARG A 164 14.48 9.99 -62.48
CA ARG A 164 15.19 11.21 -62.89
C ARG A 164 14.43 12.51 -62.65
N THR A 165 13.60 12.58 -61.63
CA THR A 165 12.79 13.75 -61.29
C THR A 165 13.05 14.27 -59.88
N THR A 166 12.68 15.54 -59.68
CA THR A 166 12.63 16.18 -58.35
C THR A 166 11.15 16.42 -58.01
N LEU A 167 10.71 15.91 -56.86
CA LEU A 167 9.35 16.00 -56.35
C LEU A 167 9.31 17.01 -55.21
N PRO A 168 8.68 18.19 -55.37
CA PRO A 168 8.39 19.09 -54.25
C PRO A 168 7.37 18.44 -53.32
N LEU A 169 7.66 18.43 -52.02
CA LEU A 169 6.82 17.90 -50.98
C LEU A 169 6.53 18.99 -49.93
N LEU A 170 5.25 19.24 -49.70
CA LEU A 170 4.77 20.19 -48.70
C LEU A 170 3.98 19.44 -47.64
N LEU A 171 4.36 19.63 -46.38
CA LEU A 171 3.73 19.04 -45.21
C LEU A 171 3.09 20.16 -44.38
N ARG A 172 1.84 19.98 -44.00
CA ARG A 172 1.15 20.79 -43.00
C ARG A 172 0.87 19.93 -41.78
N THR A 173 1.31 20.35 -40.66
CA THR A 173 1.00 19.70 -39.37
C THR A 173 0.22 20.65 -38.47
N GLN A 174 -0.68 20.11 -37.68
CA GLN A 174 -1.46 20.85 -36.71
C GLN A 174 -1.38 20.13 -35.40
N SER A 175 -1.06 20.85 -34.32
CA SER A 175 -0.99 20.30 -32.99
C SER A 175 -1.71 21.22 -32.02
N TYR A 176 -2.41 20.59 -31.06
CA TYR A 176 -3.01 21.26 -29.90
C TYR A 176 -2.34 20.80 -28.62
N ALA A 177 -1.25 20.03 -28.74
CA ALA A 177 -0.40 19.67 -27.60
C ALA A 177 0.40 20.88 -27.09
N SER A 178 0.99 20.77 -25.92
CA SER A 178 1.80 21.84 -25.31
C SER A 178 2.99 22.29 -26.17
N TYR A 179 3.46 21.44 -27.05
CA TYR A 179 4.59 21.70 -27.94
C TYR A 179 4.33 21.10 -29.31
N HIS A 180 4.59 21.87 -30.39
CA HIS A 180 4.42 21.43 -31.75
C HIS A 180 5.78 20.96 -32.32
N GLU A 181 6.05 19.69 -32.13
CA GLU A 181 7.29 19.02 -32.53
C GLU A 181 6.93 17.74 -33.30
N VAL A 182 7.48 17.51 -34.47
CA VAL A 182 7.15 16.39 -35.32
C VAL A 182 8.42 15.76 -35.92
N ASP A 183 8.61 14.44 -35.72
CA ASP A 183 9.63 13.67 -36.41
C ASP A 183 9.09 13.22 -37.77
N VAL A 184 9.78 13.56 -38.82
CA VAL A 184 9.40 13.14 -40.18
C VAL A 184 10.44 12.15 -40.70
N ARG A 185 9.95 10.95 -41.00
CA ARG A 185 10.79 9.86 -41.53
C ARG A 185 10.34 9.46 -42.92
N LEU A 186 11.27 9.31 -43.83
CA LEU A 186 11.06 8.73 -45.13
C LEU A 186 11.67 7.32 -45.17
N SER A 187 10.90 6.33 -45.63
CA SER A 187 11.35 4.93 -45.61
C SER A 187 10.87 4.19 -46.84
N GLN A 188 11.57 3.13 -47.26
CA GLN A 188 10.99 2.16 -48.19
C GLN A 188 9.79 1.46 -47.51
N LYS A 189 8.81 1.02 -48.29
CA LYS A 189 7.61 0.37 -47.77
C LYS A 189 7.91 -0.83 -46.87
N ARG A 190 8.90 -1.64 -47.22
CA ARG A 190 9.32 -2.80 -46.46
C ARG A 190 9.84 -2.39 -45.08
N PHE A 191 10.76 -1.44 -45.03
CA PHE A 191 11.36 -0.92 -43.80
C PHE A 191 10.34 -0.22 -42.89
N TYR A 192 9.40 0.53 -43.51
CA TYR A 192 8.32 1.14 -42.73
C TYR A 192 7.43 0.08 -42.06
N ALA A 193 7.03 -0.98 -42.80
CA ALA A 193 6.21 -2.04 -42.26
C ALA A 193 6.92 -2.78 -41.10
N GLU A 194 8.20 -3.10 -41.25
CA GLU A 194 9.00 -3.74 -40.21
C GLU A 194 9.12 -2.85 -38.97
N LEU A 195 9.42 -1.56 -39.13
CA LEU A 195 9.52 -0.62 -38.04
C LEU A 195 8.19 -0.42 -37.31
N ALA A 196 7.09 -0.31 -38.04
CA ALA A 196 5.76 -0.14 -37.47
C ALA A 196 5.28 -1.39 -36.74
N TYR A 197 5.58 -2.57 -37.27
CA TYR A 197 5.23 -3.86 -36.67
C TYR A 197 6.01 -4.10 -35.39
N THR A 198 7.34 -3.94 -35.41
CA THR A 198 8.19 -4.10 -34.22
C THR A 198 7.85 -3.09 -33.13
N GLY A 199 7.53 -1.85 -33.50
CA GLY A 199 7.04 -0.83 -32.58
C GLY A 199 5.73 -1.27 -31.91
N SER A 200 4.76 -1.75 -32.68
CA SER A 200 3.46 -2.20 -32.14
C SER A 200 3.58 -3.41 -31.22
N ILE A 201 4.48 -4.36 -31.54
CA ILE A 201 4.77 -5.51 -30.64
C ILE A 201 5.39 -5.03 -29.32
N ARG A 202 6.37 -4.16 -29.38
CA ARG A 202 7.05 -3.61 -28.20
C ARG A 202 6.05 -2.89 -27.29
N ASP A 203 5.22 -2.02 -27.86
CA ASP A 203 4.23 -1.24 -27.12
C ASP A 203 3.16 -2.16 -26.50
N GLY A 204 2.69 -3.17 -27.24
CA GLY A 204 1.78 -4.19 -26.71
C GLY A 204 2.39 -5.04 -25.60
N ALA A 205 3.65 -5.47 -25.76
CA ALA A 205 4.36 -6.20 -24.71
C ALA A 205 4.54 -5.37 -23.45
N GLN A 206 4.83 -4.08 -23.58
CA GLN A 206 4.94 -3.18 -22.45
C GLN A 206 3.62 -3.04 -21.68
N VAL A 207 2.50 -2.87 -22.37
CA VAL A 207 1.16 -2.84 -21.76
C VAL A 207 0.88 -4.12 -20.99
N LEU A 208 1.18 -5.28 -21.60
CA LEU A 208 0.95 -6.59 -20.98
C LEU A 208 1.82 -6.77 -19.71
N ILE A 209 3.09 -6.38 -19.75
CA ILE A 209 4.00 -6.46 -18.61
C ILE A 209 3.44 -5.63 -17.43
N PHE A 210 3.04 -4.38 -17.67
CA PHE A 210 2.49 -3.55 -16.60
C PHE A 210 1.16 -4.08 -16.07
N LEU A 211 0.32 -4.64 -16.92
CA LEU A 211 -0.94 -5.27 -16.51
C LEU A 211 -0.68 -6.48 -15.62
N MET A 212 0.27 -7.34 -15.98
CA MET A 212 0.67 -8.49 -15.17
C MET A 212 1.26 -8.06 -13.83
N LEU A 213 2.13 -7.06 -13.80
CA LEU A 213 2.70 -6.54 -12.56
C LEU A 213 1.62 -5.91 -11.66
N ALA A 214 0.64 -5.22 -12.25
CA ALA A 214 -0.51 -4.70 -11.52
C ALA A 214 -1.34 -5.83 -10.89
N ALA A 215 -1.66 -6.87 -11.66
CA ALA A 215 -2.42 -8.02 -11.18
C ALA A 215 -1.70 -8.75 -10.04
N VAL A 216 -0.40 -9.01 -10.19
CA VAL A 216 0.43 -9.64 -9.15
C VAL A 216 0.48 -8.77 -7.88
N SER A 217 0.69 -7.46 -8.04
CA SER A 217 0.72 -6.53 -6.89
C SER A 217 -0.61 -6.47 -6.15
N LEU A 218 -1.73 -6.43 -6.88
CA LEU A 218 -3.07 -6.47 -6.30
C LEU A 218 -3.33 -7.79 -5.60
N LEU A 219 -3.02 -8.92 -6.22
CA LEU A 219 -3.21 -10.26 -5.63
C LEU A 219 -2.43 -10.40 -4.32
N ILE A 220 -1.13 -10.09 -4.33
CA ILE A 220 -0.30 -10.13 -3.13
C ILE A 220 -0.83 -9.13 -2.08
N GLY A 221 -1.23 -7.93 -2.50
CA GLY A 221 -1.78 -6.91 -1.62
C GLY A 221 -3.11 -7.29 -0.97
N TRP A 222 -3.93 -8.11 -1.64
CA TRP A 222 -5.15 -8.69 -1.08
C TRP A 222 -4.84 -9.85 -0.11
N LEU A 223 -4.00 -10.79 -0.52
CA LEU A 223 -3.62 -11.94 0.29
C LEU A 223 -2.88 -11.55 1.58
N SER A 224 -1.98 -10.57 1.50
CA SER A 224 -1.23 -10.04 2.66
C SER A 224 -1.93 -8.91 3.40
N GLN A 225 -3.15 -8.51 2.98
CA GLN A 225 -3.88 -7.35 3.48
C GLN A 225 -3.08 -6.04 3.46
N SER A 226 -2.05 -5.96 2.63
CA SER A 226 -1.18 -4.81 2.51
C SER A 226 -1.83 -3.68 1.71
N ARG A 227 -2.17 -2.57 2.39
CA ARG A 227 -2.70 -1.35 1.73
C ARG A 227 -1.70 -0.79 0.72
N LEU A 228 -0.40 -0.86 1.04
CA LEU A 228 0.66 -0.32 0.20
C LEU A 228 0.71 -1.01 -1.17
N LEU A 229 0.73 -2.35 -1.19
CA LEU A 229 0.74 -3.13 -2.43
C LEU A 229 -0.53 -2.96 -3.26
N ARG A 230 -1.69 -2.79 -2.62
CA ARG A 230 -2.94 -2.50 -3.32
C ARG A 230 -2.91 -1.15 -4.05
N TRP A 231 -2.48 -0.08 -3.38
CA TRP A 231 -2.35 1.24 -4.01
C TRP A 231 -1.31 1.25 -5.11
N PHE A 232 -0.20 0.53 -4.92
CA PHE A 232 0.81 0.34 -5.96
C PHE A 232 0.26 -0.39 -7.19
N GLY A 233 -0.51 -1.45 -6.98
CA GLY A 233 -1.17 -2.19 -8.06
C GLY A 233 -2.18 -1.33 -8.85
N PHE A 234 -2.98 -0.51 -8.18
CA PHE A 234 -3.88 0.45 -8.86
C PHE A 234 -3.10 1.50 -9.66
N ALA A 235 -2.00 2.01 -9.13
CA ALA A 235 -1.14 2.93 -9.87
C ALA A 235 -0.54 2.27 -11.14
N LEU A 236 -0.08 1.03 -11.04
CA LEU A 236 0.42 0.25 -12.18
C LEU A 236 -0.68 -0.04 -13.22
N LEU A 237 -1.90 -0.33 -12.78
CA LEU A 237 -3.05 -0.52 -13.67
C LEU A 237 -3.34 0.77 -14.45
N SER A 238 -3.39 1.91 -13.77
CA SER A 238 -3.57 3.21 -14.42
C SER A 238 -2.44 3.52 -15.40
N PHE A 239 -1.21 3.15 -15.06
CA PHE A 239 -0.05 3.28 -15.94
C PHE A 239 -0.13 2.35 -17.17
N SER A 240 -0.59 1.12 -16.99
CA SER A 240 -0.85 0.19 -18.10
C SER A 240 -1.89 0.74 -19.09
N ILE A 241 -2.98 1.32 -18.58
CA ILE A 241 -4.01 1.96 -19.40
C ILE A 241 -3.42 3.16 -20.16
N MET A 242 -2.57 3.95 -19.53
CA MET A 242 -1.86 5.06 -20.18
C MET A 242 -0.96 4.55 -21.30
N CYS A 243 -0.18 3.50 -21.08
CA CYS A 243 0.62 2.87 -22.15
C CYS A 243 -0.25 2.34 -23.28
N ALA A 244 -1.40 1.73 -22.97
CA ALA A 244 -2.35 1.25 -23.96
C ALA A 244 -2.94 2.40 -24.80
N SER A 245 -3.19 3.57 -24.19
CA SER A 245 -3.60 4.78 -24.90
C SER A 245 -2.52 5.26 -25.88
N HIS A 246 -1.28 5.34 -25.43
CA HIS A 246 -0.16 5.74 -26.29
C HIS A 246 0.13 4.73 -27.41
N ALA A 247 -0.03 3.44 -27.12
CA ALA A 247 0.02 2.38 -28.11
C ALA A 247 -1.17 2.41 -29.08
N GLY A 248 -2.15 3.28 -28.86
CA GLY A 248 -3.35 3.48 -29.68
C GLY A 248 -4.29 2.29 -29.67
N LEU A 249 -4.24 1.44 -28.67
CA LEU A 249 -5.16 0.31 -28.55
C LEU A 249 -6.62 0.79 -28.48
N PHE A 250 -6.86 1.93 -27.86
CA PHE A 250 -8.18 2.53 -27.77
C PHE A 250 -8.71 3.06 -29.10
N SER A 251 -7.85 3.48 -30.04
CA SER A 251 -8.29 3.93 -31.36
C SER A 251 -8.87 2.80 -32.23
N ARG A 252 -8.73 1.55 -31.80
CA ARG A 252 -9.32 0.36 -32.44
C ARG A 252 -10.72 0.02 -31.92
N LEU A 253 -11.15 0.64 -30.83
CA LEU A 253 -12.47 0.38 -30.26
C LEU A 253 -13.52 1.23 -30.98
N PRO A 254 -14.71 0.68 -31.27
CA PRO A 254 -15.82 1.45 -31.79
C PRO A 254 -16.33 2.40 -30.69
N TYR A 255 -16.22 3.71 -30.91
CA TYR A 255 -16.81 4.70 -30.01
C TYR A 255 -18.22 5.08 -30.48
N PRO A 256 -19.15 5.34 -29.52
CA PRO A 256 -20.45 5.94 -29.87
C PRO A 256 -20.23 7.29 -30.57
N ALA A 257 -21.02 7.58 -31.59
CA ALA A 257 -21.01 8.86 -32.28
C ALA A 257 -21.23 10.00 -31.26
N GLY A 258 -20.26 10.89 -31.14
CA GLY A 258 -20.29 12.03 -30.21
C GLY A 258 -19.32 11.96 -29.02
N LEU A 259 -18.72 10.80 -28.68
CA LEU A 259 -17.64 10.71 -27.69
C LEU A 259 -16.29 10.75 -28.41
N ALA A 260 -15.72 11.94 -28.58
CA ALA A 260 -14.36 12.11 -29.12
C ALA A 260 -13.30 11.78 -28.07
N LEU A 261 -13.29 10.54 -27.55
CA LEU A 261 -12.22 10.04 -26.70
C LEU A 261 -10.99 9.76 -27.57
N ASN A 262 -10.24 10.80 -27.89
CA ASN A 262 -8.95 10.64 -28.56
C ASN A 262 -7.88 10.10 -27.61
N ALA A 263 -6.78 9.59 -28.16
CA ALA A 263 -5.68 9.04 -27.35
C ALA A 263 -5.11 10.06 -26.34
N ASP A 264 -5.14 11.35 -26.69
CA ASP A 264 -4.64 12.43 -25.84
C ASP A 264 -5.56 12.67 -24.63
N THR A 265 -6.88 12.64 -24.85
CA THR A 265 -7.87 12.76 -23.76
C THR A 265 -7.75 11.60 -22.77
N ILE A 266 -7.67 10.37 -23.29
CA ILE A 266 -7.49 9.17 -22.45
C ILE A 266 -6.15 9.23 -21.72
N GLY A 267 -5.08 9.60 -22.42
CA GLY A 267 -3.75 9.75 -21.83
C GLY A 267 -3.70 10.79 -20.72
N THR A 268 -4.38 11.92 -20.90
CA THR A 268 -4.52 12.98 -19.90
C THR A 268 -5.31 12.51 -18.69
N PHE A 269 -6.43 11.83 -18.92
CA PHE A 269 -7.25 11.23 -17.88
C PHE A 269 -6.44 10.22 -17.05
N CYS A 270 -5.70 9.32 -17.71
CA CYS A 270 -4.85 8.34 -17.01
C CYS A 270 -3.76 8.99 -16.18
N ARG A 271 -3.15 10.09 -16.66
CA ARG A 271 -2.16 10.86 -15.89
C ARG A 271 -2.73 11.44 -14.60
N LEU A 272 -3.89 12.07 -14.69
CA LEU A 272 -4.59 12.60 -13.52
C LEU A 272 -4.96 11.49 -12.54
N LEU A 273 -5.38 10.34 -13.05
CA LEU A 273 -5.68 9.17 -12.24
C LEU A 273 -4.42 8.62 -11.53
N ILE A 274 -3.28 8.57 -12.22
CA ILE A 274 -1.99 8.18 -11.60
C ILE A 274 -1.63 9.16 -10.48
N ASN A 275 -1.76 10.46 -10.72
CA ASN A 275 -1.51 11.47 -9.69
C ASN A 275 -2.42 11.26 -8.46
N ILE A 276 -3.70 10.94 -8.65
CA ILE A 276 -4.63 10.64 -7.57
C ILE A 276 -4.18 9.39 -6.80
N MET A 277 -3.75 8.32 -7.50
CA MET A 277 -3.36 7.04 -6.89
C MET A 277 -2.02 7.11 -6.15
N VAL A 278 -1.11 7.96 -6.60
CA VAL A 278 0.20 8.16 -5.96
C VAL A 278 0.06 8.73 -4.54
N HIS A 279 -0.92 9.58 -4.26
CA HIS A 279 -1.10 10.20 -2.95
C HIS A 279 -1.43 9.19 -1.82
N PRO A 280 -2.45 8.30 -1.97
CA PRO A 280 -2.69 7.27 -0.98
C PRO A 280 -1.51 6.29 -0.82
N PHE A 281 -0.80 5.97 -1.90
CA PHE A 281 0.39 5.14 -1.85
C PHE A 281 1.46 5.76 -0.93
N PHE A 282 1.82 7.02 -1.17
CA PHE A 282 2.80 7.72 -0.33
C PHE A 282 2.31 7.95 1.09
N TYR A 283 1.00 8.20 1.28
CA TYR A 283 0.44 8.32 2.62
C TYR A 283 0.64 7.04 3.44
N VAL A 284 0.30 5.88 2.89
CA VAL A 284 0.48 4.60 3.57
C VAL A 284 1.96 4.33 3.88
N LEU A 285 2.86 4.76 2.99
CA LEU A 285 4.30 4.60 3.16
C LEU A 285 4.84 5.40 4.35
N VAL A 286 4.36 6.64 4.54
CA VAL A 286 4.87 7.56 5.58
C VAL A 286 3.96 7.63 6.80
N GLU A 287 2.79 6.98 6.81
CA GLU A 287 1.80 7.03 7.89
C GLU A 287 2.39 6.76 9.30
N PRO A 288 3.33 5.79 9.48
CA PRO A 288 3.94 5.55 10.79
C PRO A 288 4.75 6.72 11.32
N ALA A 289 5.26 7.58 10.44
CA ALA A 289 6.12 8.71 10.77
C ALA A 289 5.35 10.05 10.93
N VAL A 290 4.07 10.09 10.54
CA VAL A 290 3.27 11.32 10.53
C VAL A 290 2.60 11.57 11.87
N ARG A 291 3.02 12.66 12.58
CA ARG A 291 2.44 13.06 13.86
C ARG A 291 0.99 13.58 13.75
N ASN A 292 0.67 14.35 12.71
CA ASN A 292 -0.68 14.92 12.50
C ASN A 292 -1.35 14.29 11.29
N LYS A 293 -1.91 13.09 11.46
CA LYS A 293 -2.58 12.33 10.41
C LYS A 293 -3.77 13.08 9.78
N ARG A 294 -4.50 13.90 10.55
CA ARG A 294 -5.67 14.64 10.06
C ARG A 294 -5.27 15.70 9.05
N ARG A 295 -4.27 16.55 9.38
CA ARG A 295 -3.77 17.59 8.45
C ARG A 295 -3.22 16.97 7.17
N TYR A 296 -2.48 15.87 7.29
CA TYR A 296 -1.91 15.18 6.13
C TYR A 296 -3.01 14.65 5.20
N LYS A 297 -4.04 14.00 5.75
CA LYS A 297 -5.21 13.53 4.98
C LYS A 297 -5.96 14.67 4.31
N THR A 298 -6.11 15.83 4.98
CA THR A 298 -6.76 17.00 4.39
C THR A 298 -6.00 17.50 3.16
N VAL A 299 -4.67 17.62 3.23
CA VAL A 299 -3.86 18.07 2.08
C VAL A 299 -3.98 17.07 0.92
N ILE A 300 -3.91 15.76 1.19
CA ILE A 300 -4.14 14.74 0.16
C ILE A 300 -5.53 14.91 -0.48
N ALA A 301 -6.57 15.08 0.33
CA ALA A 301 -7.93 15.26 -0.19
C ALA A 301 -8.05 16.49 -1.09
N VAL A 302 -7.41 17.60 -0.73
CA VAL A 302 -7.35 18.82 -1.56
C VAL A 302 -6.61 18.55 -2.87
N CYS A 303 -5.43 17.90 -2.82
CA CYS A 303 -4.68 17.55 -4.01
C CYS A 303 -5.46 16.61 -4.95
N CYS A 304 -6.10 15.59 -4.40
CA CYS A 304 -6.96 14.69 -5.17
C CYS A 304 -8.17 15.44 -5.76
N GLY A 305 -8.80 16.33 -4.99
CA GLY A 305 -9.91 17.16 -5.44
C GLY A 305 -9.53 18.08 -6.60
N LEU A 306 -8.35 18.71 -6.55
CA LEU A 306 -7.84 19.53 -7.66
C LEU A 306 -7.57 18.68 -8.92
N ASN A 307 -7.03 17.48 -8.79
CA ASN A 307 -6.86 16.56 -9.93
C ASN A 307 -8.21 16.13 -10.52
N LEU A 308 -9.21 15.84 -9.67
CA LEU A 308 -10.57 15.52 -10.14
C LEU A 308 -11.24 16.70 -10.83
N LEU A 309 -11.03 17.93 -10.32
CA LEU A 309 -11.53 19.14 -10.95
C LEU A 309 -10.92 19.34 -12.34
N LEU A 310 -9.58 19.20 -12.47
CA LEU A 310 -8.90 19.29 -13.77
C LEU A 310 -9.38 18.23 -14.74
N MET A 311 -9.67 17.02 -14.24
CA MET A 311 -10.23 15.93 -15.02
C MET A 311 -11.64 16.26 -15.53
N GLY A 312 -12.48 16.84 -14.67
CA GLY A 312 -13.82 17.31 -15.05
C GLY A 312 -13.78 18.43 -16.10
N LEU A 313 -12.88 19.42 -15.92
CA LEU A 313 -12.70 20.51 -16.88
C LEU A 313 -12.24 19.99 -18.25
N HIS A 314 -11.41 18.95 -18.28
CA HIS A 314 -10.93 18.34 -19.52
C HIS A 314 -12.03 17.61 -20.31
N LEU A 315 -13.10 17.18 -19.66
CA LEU A 315 -14.24 16.50 -20.29
C LEU A 315 -15.29 17.47 -20.85
N LEU A 316 -15.21 18.76 -20.51
CA LEU A 316 -16.18 19.74 -20.97
C LEU A 316 -15.91 20.12 -22.45
N PRO A 317 -16.91 20.10 -23.33
CA PRO A 317 -16.78 20.53 -24.71
C PRO A 317 -16.80 22.08 -24.79
N LEU A 318 -15.68 22.71 -24.47
CA LEU A 318 -15.59 24.17 -24.47
C LEU A 318 -15.10 24.70 -25.84
N PRO A 319 -15.62 25.82 -26.34
CA PRO A 319 -15.27 26.36 -27.67
C PRO A 319 -13.82 26.86 -27.78
N TYR A 320 -13.12 27.06 -26.66
CA TYR A 320 -11.69 27.42 -26.60
C TYR A 320 -10.82 26.23 -26.17
N TYR A 321 -11.17 25.04 -26.64
CA TYR A 321 -10.58 23.75 -26.24
C TYR A 321 -9.05 23.73 -26.28
N ASP A 322 -8.43 24.41 -27.24
CA ASP A 322 -6.99 24.37 -27.47
C ASP A 322 -6.17 25.13 -26.43
N ALA A 323 -6.57 26.38 -26.10
CA ALA A 323 -5.92 27.19 -25.09
C ALA A 323 -6.18 26.63 -23.68
N LEU A 324 -7.39 26.11 -23.45
CA LEU A 324 -7.77 25.49 -22.20
C LEU A 324 -7.01 24.18 -21.98
N ASN A 325 -6.88 23.31 -22.98
CA ASN A 325 -6.09 22.08 -22.94
C ASN A 325 -4.61 22.36 -22.61
N TYR A 326 -4.06 23.40 -23.22
CA TYR A 326 -2.71 23.83 -22.91
C TYR A 326 -2.57 24.27 -21.44
N GLY A 327 -3.52 25.10 -20.96
CA GLY A 327 -3.56 25.54 -19.55
C GLY A 327 -3.75 24.36 -18.58
N ILE A 328 -4.61 23.41 -18.91
CA ILE A 328 -4.84 22.20 -18.11
C ILE A 328 -3.56 21.35 -18.07
N ASN A 329 -2.87 21.15 -19.19
CA ASN A 329 -1.64 20.38 -19.26
C ASN A 329 -0.53 21.02 -18.41
N ILE A 330 -0.33 22.35 -18.50
CA ILE A 330 0.62 23.07 -17.64
C ILE A 330 0.19 22.94 -16.16
N GLY A 331 -1.08 23.15 -15.86
CA GLY A 331 -1.63 23.01 -14.52
C GLY A 331 -1.39 21.63 -13.93
N MET A 332 -1.56 20.58 -14.74
CA MET A 332 -1.28 19.20 -14.33
C MET A 332 0.19 18.94 -14.02
N VAL A 333 1.10 19.40 -14.91
CA VAL A 333 2.54 19.24 -14.69
C VAL A 333 2.97 19.98 -13.44
N SER A 334 2.53 21.24 -13.29
CA SER A 334 2.83 22.05 -12.12
C SER A 334 2.27 21.44 -10.83
N LEU A 335 1.03 20.97 -10.85
CA LEU A 335 0.40 20.31 -9.71
C LEU A 335 1.12 19.00 -9.36
N SER A 336 1.54 18.22 -10.36
CA SER A 336 2.33 16.99 -10.15
C SER A 336 3.66 17.29 -9.48
N LEU A 337 4.40 18.31 -9.96
CA LEU A 337 5.67 18.73 -9.36
C LEU A 337 5.51 19.22 -7.92
N VAL A 338 4.49 20.05 -7.68
CA VAL A 338 4.16 20.54 -6.33
C VAL A 338 3.80 19.37 -5.40
N ASN A 339 2.96 18.45 -5.87
CA ASN A 339 2.54 17.29 -5.10
C ASN A 339 3.70 16.35 -4.76
N ILE A 340 4.54 16.02 -5.74
CA ILE A 340 5.70 15.14 -5.53
C ILE A 340 6.73 15.85 -4.64
N GLY A 341 7.00 17.12 -4.88
CA GLY A 341 7.89 17.94 -4.04
C GLY A 341 7.40 18.00 -2.59
N TRP A 342 6.11 18.24 -2.38
CA TRP A 342 5.50 18.26 -1.05
C TRP A 342 5.59 16.90 -0.36
N LEU A 343 5.27 15.80 -1.07
CA LEU A 343 5.37 14.44 -0.55
C LEU A 343 6.80 14.07 -0.16
N LEU A 344 7.79 14.45 -0.97
CA LEU A 344 9.20 14.19 -0.68
C LEU A 344 9.71 15.01 0.51
N ILE A 345 9.39 16.31 0.58
CA ILE A 345 9.83 17.17 1.67
C ILE A 345 9.18 16.74 3.00
N TRP A 346 7.86 16.67 3.04
CA TRP A 346 7.15 16.34 4.28
C TRP A 346 7.27 14.86 4.67
N GLY A 347 7.21 13.96 3.71
CA GLY A 347 7.47 12.53 3.93
C GLY A 347 8.90 12.27 4.35
N GLY A 348 9.87 12.96 3.73
CA GLY A 348 11.28 12.89 4.10
C GLY A 348 11.56 13.43 5.50
N LEU A 349 11.00 14.58 5.86
CA LEU A 349 11.10 15.15 7.21
C LEU A 349 10.47 14.24 8.26
N ALA A 350 9.31 13.65 7.96
CA ALA A 350 8.64 12.72 8.85
C ALA A 350 9.47 11.44 9.03
N ALA A 351 10.00 10.87 7.95
CA ALA A 351 10.86 9.69 7.98
C ALA A 351 12.17 9.95 8.73
N TYR A 352 12.79 11.12 8.52
CA TYR A 352 13.99 11.54 9.25
C TYR A 352 13.74 11.64 10.76
N ARG A 353 12.65 12.30 11.17
CA ARG A 353 12.28 12.46 12.59
C ARG A 353 11.96 11.12 13.25
N ALA A 354 11.36 10.20 12.53
CA ALA A 354 11.02 8.88 13.01
C ALA A 354 12.19 7.86 12.89
N GLN A 355 13.34 8.27 12.34
CA GLN A 355 14.50 7.39 12.04
C GLN A 355 14.13 6.19 11.14
N ILE A 356 13.13 6.36 10.27
CA ILE A 356 12.65 5.33 9.34
C ILE A 356 13.12 5.69 7.94
N TRP A 357 14.22 5.10 7.48
CA TRP A 357 14.84 5.43 6.19
C TRP A 357 14.20 4.70 4.99
N SER A 358 13.58 3.53 5.21
CA SER A 358 13.00 2.72 4.14
C SER A 358 11.93 3.46 3.31
N PRO A 359 10.98 4.23 3.89
CA PRO A 359 10.01 5.00 3.12
C PRO A 359 10.66 6.09 2.26
N LEU A 360 11.70 6.75 2.78
CA LEU A 360 12.42 7.79 2.06
C LEU A 360 13.16 7.23 0.84
N ILE A 361 13.84 6.08 1.01
CA ILE A 361 14.54 5.40 -0.08
C ILE A 361 13.54 4.97 -1.17
N ILE A 362 12.40 4.39 -0.79
CA ILE A 362 11.35 4.00 -1.74
C ILE A 362 10.79 5.22 -2.47
N ALA A 363 10.54 6.32 -1.76
CA ALA A 363 10.04 7.55 -2.35
C ALA A 363 11.06 8.17 -3.34
N LEU A 364 12.34 8.22 -2.97
CA LEU A 364 13.41 8.72 -3.84
C LEU A 364 13.63 7.83 -5.06
N LEU A 365 13.65 6.53 -4.88
CA LEU A 365 13.76 5.59 -5.99
C LEU A 365 12.52 5.63 -6.90
N GLY A 366 11.30 5.77 -6.35
CA GLY A 366 10.06 5.81 -7.12
C GLY A 366 9.81 7.13 -7.85
N ALA A 367 9.99 8.26 -7.18
CA ALA A 367 9.69 9.58 -7.70
C ALA A 367 10.93 10.32 -8.25
N GLY A 368 12.13 9.99 -7.79
CA GLY A 368 13.36 10.67 -8.16
C GLY A 368 13.63 10.72 -9.66
N PRO A 369 13.57 9.60 -10.39
CA PRO A 369 13.77 9.60 -11.85
C PRO A 369 12.71 10.41 -12.59
N LEU A 370 11.46 10.39 -12.13
CA LEU A 370 10.37 11.18 -12.72
C LEU A 370 10.61 12.68 -12.49
N LEU A 371 10.98 13.08 -11.26
CA LEU A 371 11.31 14.47 -10.94
C LEU A 371 12.52 14.96 -11.69
N LEU A 372 13.59 14.18 -11.74
CA LEU A 372 14.81 14.53 -12.46
C LEU A 372 14.51 14.72 -13.94
N GLY A 373 13.73 13.86 -14.51
CA GLY A 373 13.32 13.97 -15.88
C GLY A 373 12.47 15.20 -16.17
N HIS A 374 11.52 15.53 -15.31
CA HIS A 374 10.72 16.76 -15.44
C HIS A 374 11.59 18.02 -15.27
N LEU A 375 12.54 17.98 -14.34
CA LEU A 375 13.48 19.08 -14.12
C LEU A 375 14.40 19.29 -15.32
N ILE A 376 14.94 18.22 -15.90
CA ILE A 376 15.77 18.28 -17.12
C ILE A 376 14.94 18.84 -18.27
N ALA A 377 13.71 18.39 -18.48
CA ALA A 377 12.81 18.89 -19.51
C ALA A 377 12.52 20.39 -19.33
N LEU A 378 12.29 20.82 -18.08
CA LEU A 378 12.07 22.23 -17.74
C LEU A 378 13.31 23.09 -18.05
N ILE A 379 14.52 22.65 -17.65
CA ILE A 379 15.80 23.36 -17.88
C ILE A 379 16.10 23.45 -19.38
N GLN A 380 15.78 22.41 -20.14
CA GLN A 380 15.99 22.37 -21.59
C GLN A 380 14.89 23.12 -22.38
N GLY A 381 13.93 23.75 -21.68
CA GLY A 381 12.77 24.39 -22.34
C GLY A 381 11.87 23.39 -23.08
N GLN A 382 12.07 22.10 -22.83
CA GLN A 382 11.26 21.03 -23.40
C GLN A 382 10.08 20.78 -22.48
N HIS A 383 8.94 21.38 -22.80
CA HIS A 383 7.71 21.15 -22.04
C HIS A 383 7.06 19.78 -22.31
N ASP A 384 7.69 18.97 -23.17
CA ASP A 384 7.21 17.64 -23.51
C ASP A 384 7.92 16.60 -22.64
N THR A 385 7.33 16.32 -21.48
CA THR A 385 7.76 15.27 -20.55
C THR A 385 7.68 13.86 -21.16
N TYR A 386 7.21 13.72 -22.40
CA TYR A 386 7.02 12.45 -23.11
C TYR A 386 8.24 11.91 -23.84
N ARG A 387 9.29 12.70 -24.03
CA ARG A 387 10.58 12.16 -24.51
C ARG A 387 11.20 11.18 -23.54
N GLN A 388 10.75 11.21 -22.27
CA GLN A 388 11.22 10.27 -21.28
C GLN A 388 10.52 8.94 -21.49
N SER A 389 11.33 7.95 -21.79
CA SER A 389 10.90 6.55 -21.77
C SER A 389 10.17 6.30 -20.46
N PRO A 390 9.00 5.65 -20.48
CA PRO A 390 8.36 5.23 -19.24
C PRO A 390 9.37 4.49 -18.37
N PRO A 391 9.28 4.56 -17.04
CA PRO A 391 10.23 3.88 -16.16
C PRO A 391 10.35 2.43 -16.61
N SER A 392 11.61 1.98 -16.75
CA SER A 392 11.84 0.66 -17.31
C SER A 392 11.08 -0.39 -16.49
N PRO A 393 10.43 -1.38 -17.10
CA PRO A 393 9.74 -2.44 -16.38
C PRO A 393 10.63 -3.12 -15.33
N ALA A 394 11.93 -3.21 -15.56
CA ALA A 394 12.91 -3.74 -14.61
C ALA A 394 12.93 -2.94 -13.30
N TYR A 395 12.86 -1.62 -13.37
CA TYR A 395 12.82 -0.77 -12.19
C TYR A 395 11.54 -1.00 -11.35
N ILE A 396 10.40 -1.13 -12.01
CA ILE A 396 9.12 -1.41 -11.35
C ILE A 396 9.14 -2.80 -10.70
N VAL A 397 9.74 -3.79 -11.37
CA VAL A 397 9.93 -5.14 -10.80
C VAL A 397 10.82 -5.09 -9.55
N LEU A 398 11.92 -4.33 -9.58
CA LEU A 398 12.79 -4.16 -8.41
C LEU A 398 12.04 -3.50 -7.24
N LEU A 399 11.26 -2.46 -7.52
CA LEU A 399 10.46 -1.78 -6.52
C LEU A 399 9.39 -2.72 -5.94
N LEU A 400 8.66 -3.46 -6.78
CA LEU A 400 7.67 -4.44 -6.35
C LEU A 400 8.31 -5.56 -5.50
N SER A 401 9.46 -6.06 -5.93
CA SER A 401 10.22 -7.09 -5.21
C SER A 401 10.65 -6.59 -3.83
N TYR A 402 11.13 -5.35 -3.74
CA TYR A 402 11.50 -4.73 -2.48
C TYR A 402 10.28 -4.54 -1.55
N LEU A 403 9.16 -4.01 -2.07
CA LEU A 403 7.93 -3.82 -1.29
C LEU A 403 7.38 -5.15 -0.76
N THR A 404 7.41 -6.18 -1.60
CA THR A 404 6.98 -7.54 -1.23
C THR A 404 7.91 -8.12 -0.16
N TYR A 405 9.23 -7.97 -0.31
CA TYR A 405 10.20 -8.40 0.67
C TYR A 405 10.02 -7.70 2.03
N ASP A 406 9.87 -6.37 2.05
CA ASP A 406 9.66 -5.60 3.27
C ASP A 406 8.37 -6.04 3.99
N GLN A 407 7.30 -6.29 3.23
CA GLN A 407 6.03 -6.78 3.77
C GLN A 407 6.17 -8.18 4.37
N LEU A 408 6.81 -9.11 3.67
CA LEU A 408 7.07 -10.47 4.16
C LEU A 408 7.95 -10.47 5.40
N ARG A 409 9.00 -9.64 5.42
CA ARG A 409 9.86 -9.48 6.58
C ARG A 409 9.08 -9.02 7.82
N LYS A 410 8.23 -8.00 7.68
CA LYS A 410 7.38 -7.50 8.77
C LYS A 410 6.44 -8.59 9.29
N GLU A 411 5.83 -9.34 8.40
CA GLU A 411 4.93 -10.43 8.78
C GLU A 411 5.67 -11.56 9.52
N LEU A 412 6.86 -11.97 9.03
CA LEU A 412 7.69 -12.97 9.68
C LEU A 412 8.11 -12.54 11.10
N VAL A 413 8.57 -11.28 11.24
CA VAL A 413 8.95 -10.75 12.56
C VAL A 413 7.76 -10.72 13.52
N THR A 414 6.59 -10.32 13.04
CA THR A 414 5.37 -10.30 13.86
C THR A 414 4.94 -11.70 14.29
N ARG A 415 4.95 -12.68 13.37
CA ARG A 415 4.67 -14.09 13.69
C ARG A 415 5.65 -14.66 14.72
N GLN A 416 6.93 -14.35 14.57
CA GLN A 416 7.96 -14.81 15.49
C GLN A 416 7.78 -14.22 16.89
N ARG A 417 7.42 -12.93 16.99
CA ARG A 417 7.08 -12.29 18.28
C ARG A 417 5.86 -12.95 18.93
N MET A 418 4.80 -13.18 18.17
CA MET A 418 3.60 -13.89 18.64
C MET A 418 3.93 -15.29 19.14
N GLN A 419 4.70 -16.06 18.39
CA GLN A 419 5.12 -17.40 18.80
C GLN A 419 5.94 -17.38 20.09
N ASN A 420 6.85 -16.42 20.24
CA ASN A 420 7.64 -16.28 21.46
C ASN A 420 6.76 -15.89 22.67
N GLN A 421 5.76 -15.03 22.48
CA GLN A 421 4.79 -14.69 23.54
C GLN A 421 3.96 -15.91 23.95
N VAL A 422 3.46 -16.70 22.99
CA VAL A 422 2.70 -17.92 23.28
C VAL A 422 3.55 -18.94 24.02
N ARG A 423 4.83 -19.12 23.64
CA ARG A 423 5.76 -20.00 24.38
C ARG A 423 6.00 -19.51 25.79
N ALA A 424 6.29 -18.22 25.96
CA ALA A 424 6.52 -17.63 27.29
C ALA A 424 5.31 -17.79 28.22
N LEU A 425 4.07 -17.62 27.67
CA LEU A 425 2.83 -17.88 28.42
C LEU A 425 2.67 -19.36 28.75
N GLY A 426 3.04 -20.26 27.85
CA GLY A 426 3.03 -21.70 28.09
C GLY A 426 3.98 -22.11 29.23
N ASP A 427 5.22 -21.64 29.17
CA ASP A 427 6.24 -21.90 30.21
C ASP A 427 5.82 -21.33 31.56
N TYR A 428 5.22 -20.14 31.56
CA TYR A 428 4.70 -19.52 32.79
C TYR A 428 3.56 -20.35 33.40
N ASN A 429 2.60 -20.78 32.61
CA ASN A 429 1.49 -21.63 33.07
C ASN A 429 1.98 -22.97 33.62
N GLU A 430 2.98 -23.59 32.96
CA GLU A 430 3.56 -24.83 33.43
C GLU A 430 4.28 -24.64 34.78
N THR A 431 4.98 -23.54 34.95
CA THR A 431 5.63 -23.20 36.24
C THR A 431 4.60 -23.02 37.34
N LEU A 432 3.54 -22.26 37.12
CA LEU A 432 2.44 -22.09 38.08
C LEU A 432 1.80 -23.43 38.44
N ARG A 433 1.58 -24.30 37.48
CA ARG A 433 0.99 -25.61 37.69
C ARG A 433 1.92 -26.50 38.56
N ARG A 434 3.22 -26.46 38.32
CA ARG A 434 4.22 -27.18 39.15
C ARG A 434 4.28 -26.66 40.56
N GLU A 435 4.24 -25.34 40.75
CA GLU A 435 4.18 -24.73 42.09
C GLU A 435 2.90 -25.15 42.83
N GLU A 436 1.76 -25.15 42.16
CA GLU A 436 0.48 -25.57 42.74
C GLU A 436 0.51 -27.06 43.16
N ILE A 437 0.99 -27.95 42.31
CA ILE A 437 1.16 -29.38 42.63
C ILE A 437 2.10 -29.57 43.81
N THR A 438 3.19 -28.81 43.87
CA THR A 438 4.16 -28.90 44.99
C THR A 438 3.55 -28.44 46.29
N ASN A 439 2.76 -27.36 46.28
CA ASN A 439 2.05 -26.85 47.45
C ASN A 439 0.99 -27.85 47.95
N ILE A 440 0.23 -28.42 47.03
CA ILE A 440 -0.73 -29.47 47.35
C ILE A 440 -0.04 -30.67 47.98
N GLY A 441 1.10 -31.12 47.44
CA GLY A 441 1.88 -32.23 47.98
C GLY A 441 2.36 -31.95 49.39
N ARG A 442 2.78 -30.70 49.68
CA ARG A 442 3.23 -30.29 51.02
C ARG A 442 2.08 -30.25 52.02
N ASP A 443 0.94 -29.64 51.62
CA ASP A 443 -0.27 -29.58 52.47
C ASP A 443 -0.78 -30.98 52.83
N LEU A 444 -0.72 -31.92 51.88
CA LEU A 444 -1.13 -33.30 52.06
C LEU A 444 -0.20 -34.01 53.05
N HIS A 445 1.11 -33.82 52.90
CA HIS A 445 2.11 -34.42 53.78
C HIS A 445 2.02 -33.84 55.22
N ASP A 446 1.88 -32.52 55.37
CA ASP A 446 1.94 -31.86 56.67
C ASP A 446 0.66 -32.04 57.48
N GLN A 447 -0.51 -32.08 56.85
CA GLN A 447 -1.80 -32.23 57.53
C GLN A 447 -2.19 -33.71 57.69
N VAL A 448 -2.36 -34.41 56.59
CA VAL A 448 -2.85 -35.79 56.65
C VAL A 448 -1.76 -36.74 57.18
N GLY A 449 -0.49 -36.51 56.78
CA GLY A 449 0.63 -37.31 57.25
C GLY A 449 0.84 -37.20 58.76
N ASN A 450 0.76 -35.99 59.32
CA ASN A 450 0.88 -35.77 60.77
C ASN A 450 -0.28 -36.38 61.55
N THR A 451 -1.51 -36.29 61.08
CA THR A 451 -2.67 -36.88 61.74
C THR A 451 -2.65 -38.41 61.68
N GLN A 452 -2.18 -38.97 60.55
CA GLN A 452 -1.97 -40.43 60.44
C GLN A 452 -0.82 -40.91 61.39
N ALA A 453 0.29 -40.16 61.45
CA ALA A 453 1.40 -40.49 62.35
C ALA A 453 0.97 -40.44 63.84
N THR A 454 0.11 -39.46 64.20
CA THR A 454 -0.48 -39.35 65.54
C THR A 454 -1.39 -40.54 65.83
N ALA A 455 -2.24 -40.97 64.86
CA ALA A 455 -3.07 -42.16 65.05
C ALA A 455 -2.25 -43.43 65.21
N LEU A 456 -1.19 -43.59 64.42
CA LEU A 456 -0.26 -44.76 64.54
C LEU A 456 0.49 -44.76 65.82
N SER A 457 0.99 -43.60 66.27
CA SER A 457 1.68 -43.48 67.59
C SER A 457 0.75 -43.81 68.72
N TYR A 458 -0.53 -43.40 68.61
CA TYR A 458 -1.52 -43.70 69.64
C TYR A 458 -1.86 -45.20 69.76
N LEU A 459 -1.84 -45.92 68.65
CA LEU A 459 -2.02 -47.39 68.58
C LEU A 459 -0.89 -48.15 69.30
N GLY A 460 0.30 -47.58 69.44
CA GLY A 460 1.42 -48.15 70.17
C GLY A 460 1.34 -47.93 71.70
N HIS A 461 0.35 -47.26 72.25
CA HIS A 461 0.22 -47.00 73.66
C HIS A 461 -0.38 -48.16 74.45
N PRO A 462 0.12 -48.50 75.63
CA PRO A 462 -0.35 -49.70 76.36
C PRO A 462 -1.78 -49.62 76.86
N LEU A 463 -2.43 -48.47 76.84
CA LEU A 463 -3.88 -48.27 77.16
C LEU A 463 -4.52 -47.51 76.01
N ILE A 464 -5.16 -48.26 75.06
CA ILE A 464 -5.85 -47.67 73.92
C ILE A 464 -7.23 -47.20 74.39
N ASN A 465 -7.52 -45.90 74.25
CA ASN A 465 -8.86 -45.37 74.38
C ASN A 465 -9.46 -45.32 72.93
N HIS A 466 -10.42 -46.23 72.67
CA HIS A 466 -11.05 -46.39 71.40
C HIS A 466 -11.76 -45.11 70.95
N ASP A 467 -12.34 -44.32 71.85
CA ASP A 467 -13.06 -43.07 71.47
C ASP A 467 -12.06 -42.00 71.00
N LYS A 468 -10.89 -41.92 71.61
CA LYS A 468 -9.83 -40.99 71.24
C LYS A 468 -9.22 -41.34 69.86
N LEU A 469 -8.99 -42.62 69.61
CA LEU A 469 -8.53 -43.10 68.32
C LEU A 469 -9.55 -42.83 67.24
N ARG A 470 -10.83 -43.06 67.51
CA ARG A 470 -11.95 -42.74 66.60
C ARG A 470 -11.99 -41.24 66.29
N GLN A 471 -11.80 -40.36 67.28
CA GLN A 471 -11.71 -38.91 67.04
C GLN A 471 -10.56 -38.53 66.16
N ILE A 472 -9.36 -39.08 66.34
CA ILE A 472 -8.17 -38.82 65.51
C ILE A 472 -8.46 -39.26 64.08
N LEU A 473 -9.02 -40.47 63.84
CA LEU A 473 -9.36 -40.96 62.53
C LEU A 473 -10.44 -40.15 61.85
N LEU A 474 -11.47 -39.72 62.59
CA LEU A 474 -12.51 -38.84 62.06
C LEU A 474 -11.96 -37.47 61.66
N THR A 475 -10.97 -36.97 62.38
CA THR A 475 -10.26 -35.74 62.05
C THR A 475 -9.47 -35.91 60.75
N ALA A 476 -8.71 -37.00 60.62
CA ALA A 476 -7.98 -37.31 59.39
C ALA A 476 -8.89 -37.43 58.16
N ILE A 477 -10.06 -38.09 58.33
CA ILE A 477 -11.05 -38.20 57.26
C ILE A 477 -11.62 -36.82 56.87
N ARG A 478 -11.90 -35.95 57.88
CA ARG A 478 -12.36 -34.58 57.62
C ARG A 478 -11.30 -33.75 56.88
N GLU A 479 -10.04 -33.83 57.30
CA GLU A 479 -8.93 -33.15 56.65
C GLU A 479 -8.73 -33.64 55.18
N LEU A 480 -8.76 -34.95 54.94
CA LEU A 480 -8.71 -35.52 53.59
C LEU A 480 -9.87 -35.05 52.72
N ARG A 481 -11.10 -35.05 53.24
CA ARG A 481 -12.27 -34.54 52.50
C ARG A 481 -12.11 -33.06 52.19
N PHE A 482 -11.66 -32.28 53.17
CA PHE A 482 -11.39 -30.84 52.97
C PHE A 482 -10.38 -30.59 51.85
N LEU A 483 -9.25 -31.30 51.84
CA LEU A 483 -8.25 -31.21 50.79
C LEU A 483 -8.78 -31.69 49.43
N SER A 484 -9.48 -32.82 49.39
CA SER A 484 -10.08 -33.35 48.15
C SER A 484 -11.09 -32.38 47.53
N HIS A 485 -11.91 -31.72 48.34
CA HIS A 485 -12.87 -30.74 47.86
C HIS A 485 -12.21 -29.44 47.38
N ASN A 486 -11.05 -29.07 47.93
CA ASN A 486 -10.28 -27.92 47.46
C ASN A 486 -9.56 -28.17 46.11
N LEU A 487 -9.32 -29.44 45.76
CA LEU A 487 -8.63 -29.86 44.54
C LEU A 487 -9.57 -30.00 43.31
N VAL A 488 -10.85 -30.23 43.54
CA VAL A 488 -11.82 -30.46 42.48
C VAL A 488 -12.54 -29.15 42.21
N GLN A 489 -12.01 -28.31 41.31
CA GLN A 489 -12.84 -27.37 40.51
C GLN A 489 -12.08 -26.60 39.46
N ASP A 490 -12.31 -27.01 38.22
CA ASP A 490 -12.49 -26.13 37.06
C ASP A 490 -13.95 -26.28 36.65
N ASP A 491 -14.80 -25.37 37.12
CA ASP A 491 -16.24 -25.38 36.88
C ASP A 491 -16.62 -24.05 36.19
N ASP A 492 -17.30 -24.09 35.05
CA ASP A 492 -17.71 -22.93 34.27
C ASP A 492 -18.85 -22.12 34.89
N ARG A 493 -19.23 -22.38 36.17
CA ARG A 493 -20.27 -21.63 36.86
C ARG A 493 -19.85 -20.18 37.15
N PRO A 494 -20.79 -19.23 37.26
CA PRO A 494 -20.55 -17.87 37.73
C PRO A 494 -19.81 -17.81 39.08
N LEU A 495 -19.00 -16.75 39.31
CA LEU A 495 -18.21 -16.62 40.56
C LEU A 495 -19.10 -16.57 41.79
N SER A 496 -20.23 -15.84 41.75
CA SER A 496 -21.22 -15.77 42.79
C SER A 496 -21.69 -17.17 43.20
N SER A 497 -22.05 -18.02 42.24
CA SER A 497 -22.49 -19.40 42.47
C SER A 497 -21.37 -20.30 43.01
N LYS A 498 -20.11 -20.07 42.58
CA LYS A 498 -18.94 -20.78 43.08
C LYS A 498 -18.67 -20.48 44.55
N ILE A 499 -18.81 -19.22 44.97
CA ILE A 499 -18.60 -18.80 46.35
C ILE A 499 -19.75 -19.30 47.25
N ASP A 500 -21.02 -19.21 46.79
CA ASP A 500 -22.14 -19.76 47.51
C ASP A 500 -21.98 -21.27 47.75
N GLY A 501 -21.59 -22.00 46.71
CA GLY A 501 -21.26 -23.42 46.81
C GLY A 501 -20.07 -23.73 47.73
N LEU A 502 -19.06 -22.84 47.80
CA LEU A 502 -17.92 -22.98 48.69
C LEU A 502 -18.37 -22.80 50.17
N VAL A 503 -19.11 -21.75 50.43
CA VAL A 503 -19.65 -21.44 51.79
C VAL A 503 -20.56 -22.57 52.28
N SER A 504 -21.50 -23.03 51.44
CA SER A 504 -22.36 -24.16 51.75
C SER A 504 -21.59 -25.41 52.11
N ARG A 505 -20.59 -25.79 51.32
CA ARG A 505 -19.72 -26.94 51.61
C ARG A 505 -18.94 -26.80 52.92
N PHE A 506 -18.40 -25.60 53.20
CA PHE A 506 -17.66 -25.38 54.44
C PHE A 506 -18.59 -25.49 55.64
N ASN A 507 -19.84 -25.04 55.60
CA ASN A 507 -20.85 -25.21 56.61
C ASN A 507 -21.14 -26.69 56.95
N ASP A 508 -21.03 -27.60 55.96
CA ASP A 508 -21.22 -29.04 56.16
C ASP A 508 -20.09 -29.68 57.02
N PHE A 509 -18.92 -29.01 57.15
CA PHE A 509 -17.73 -29.59 57.79
C PHE A 509 -17.19 -28.80 58.98
N THR A 510 -17.74 -27.60 59.22
CA THR A 510 -17.24 -26.73 60.31
C THR A 510 -18.33 -26.49 61.34
N THR A 511 -17.95 -26.07 62.54
CA THR A 511 -18.87 -25.58 63.55
C THR A 511 -19.09 -24.07 63.46
N ILE A 512 -18.35 -23.40 62.56
CA ILE A 512 -18.43 -21.96 62.28
C ILE A 512 -19.61 -21.75 61.35
N GLN A 513 -20.45 -20.79 61.63
CA GLN A 513 -21.54 -20.41 60.75
C GLN A 513 -21.04 -19.43 59.69
N LEU A 514 -20.90 -19.92 58.44
CA LEU A 514 -20.46 -19.09 57.30
C LEU A 514 -21.70 -18.59 56.53
N THR A 515 -21.69 -17.31 56.17
CA THR A 515 -22.73 -16.67 55.37
C THR A 515 -22.16 -16.03 54.14
N PHE A 516 -22.91 -16.05 53.02
CA PHE A 516 -22.56 -15.36 51.79
C PHE A 516 -23.70 -14.43 51.34
N MET A 517 -23.34 -13.20 50.99
CA MET A 517 -24.30 -12.20 50.51
C MET A 517 -23.73 -11.48 49.29
N ASP A 518 -24.44 -11.53 48.16
CA ASP A 518 -24.07 -10.82 46.92
C ASP A 518 -25.05 -9.66 46.69
N TYR A 519 -24.52 -8.44 46.86
CA TYR A 519 -25.24 -7.19 46.58
C TYR A 519 -24.85 -6.57 45.24
N THR A 520 -24.04 -7.25 44.40
CA THR A 520 -23.54 -6.74 43.14
C THR A 520 -24.54 -6.91 41.98
N GLN A 521 -25.70 -7.56 42.20
CA GLN A 521 -26.65 -7.91 41.14
C GLN A 521 -25.99 -8.66 39.99
N GLN A 522 -25.10 -9.60 40.29
CA GLN A 522 -24.31 -10.42 39.38
C GLN A 522 -23.28 -9.62 38.53
N GLN A 523 -22.95 -8.39 38.88
CA GLN A 523 -21.89 -7.66 38.20
C GLN A 523 -20.52 -8.28 38.44
N ILE A 524 -20.32 -8.96 39.58
CA ILE A 524 -19.09 -9.72 39.89
C ILE A 524 -18.79 -10.80 38.84
N ASP A 525 -19.82 -11.38 38.25
CA ASP A 525 -19.71 -12.44 37.23
C ASP A 525 -19.30 -11.92 35.85
N ARG A 526 -19.26 -10.58 35.67
CA ARG A 526 -18.78 -9.92 34.44
C ARG A 526 -17.28 -9.60 34.46
N LEU A 527 -16.62 -9.81 35.60
CA LEU A 527 -15.16 -9.65 35.69
C LEU A 527 -14.44 -10.58 34.70
N PRO A 528 -13.22 -10.21 34.25
CA PRO A 528 -12.41 -11.10 33.43
C PRO A 528 -12.23 -12.48 34.08
N PRO A 529 -12.23 -13.59 33.31
CA PRO A 529 -12.12 -14.94 33.88
C PRO A 529 -10.93 -15.15 34.81
N LEU A 530 -9.80 -14.54 34.48
CA LEU A 530 -8.57 -14.60 35.32
C LEU A 530 -8.77 -13.92 36.67
N THR A 531 -9.48 -12.77 36.70
CA THR A 531 -9.81 -12.05 37.94
C THR A 531 -10.80 -12.83 38.77
N GLN A 532 -11.83 -13.43 38.14
CA GLN A 532 -12.78 -14.30 38.85
C GLN A 532 -12.09 -15.52 39.48
N GLN A 533 -11.20 -16.17 38.76
CA GLN A 533 -10.42 -17.31 39.27
C GLN A 533 -9.54 -16.89 40.46
N SER A 534 -8.89 -15.74 40.36
CA SER A 534 -8.04 -15.21 41.44
C SER A 534 -8.84 -14.84 42.66
N LEU A 535 -10.00 -14.19 42.51
CA LEU A 535 -10.90 -13.87 43.62
C LEU A 535 -11.40 -15.15 44.32
N TYR A 536 -11.84 -16.14 43.54
CA TYR A 536 -12.27 -17.43 44.08
C TYR A 536 -11.18 -18.05 44.96
N ARG A 537 -9.95 -18.11 44.49
CA ARG A 537 -8.82 -18.70 45.23
C ARG A 537 -8.42 -17.87 46.43
N ILE A 538 -8.48 -16.54 46.37
CA ILE A 538 -8.21 -15.66 47.53
C ILE A 538 -9.28 -15.86 48.60
N ILE A 539 -10.56 -15.84 48.24
CA ILE A 539 -11.66 -16.05 49.22
C ILE A 539 -11.59 -17.45 49.84
N GLN A 540 -11.28 -18.48 49.03
CA GLN A 540 -11.08 -19.84 49.51
C GLN A 540 -9.96 -19.90 50.59
N GLU A 541 -8.82 -19.25 50.35
CA GLU A 541 -7.71 -19.19 51.28
C GLU A 541 -8.10 -18.42 52.55
N LEU A 542 -8.80 -17.28 52.41
CA LEU A 542 -9.26 -16.49 53.56
C LEU A 542 -10.23 -17.29 54.42
N LEU A 543 -11.21 -17.96 53.87
CA LEU A 543 -12.16 -18.81 54.61
C LEU A 543 -11.44 -20.01 55.23
N THR A 544 -10.44 -20.57 54.59
CA THR A 544 -9.60 -21.63 55.12
C THR A 544 -8.83 -21.14 56.36
N ASN A 545 -8.31 -19.93 56.30
CA ASN A 545 -7.60 -19.31 57.44
C ASN A 545 -8.55 -19.06 58.60
N VAL A 546 -9.75 -18.58 58.35
CA VAL A 546 -10.81 -18.43 59.36
C VAL A 546 -11.09 -19.77 60.04
N ILE A 547 -11.36 -20.83 59.29
CA ILE A 547 -11.72 -22.14 59.80
C ILE A 547 -10.57 -22.75 60.66
N ARG A 548 -9.31 -22.52 60.26
CA ARG A 548 -8.14 -23.14 60.92
C ARG A 548 -7.59 -22.35 62.09
N HIS A 549 -7.65 -21.02 62.03
CA HIS A 549 -6.82 -20.17 62.89
C HIS A 549 -7.59 -19.15 63.69
N SER A 550 -8.80 -18.74 63.30
CA SER A 550 -9.49 -17.62 63.94
C SER A 550 -10.16 -17.98 65.26
N GLY A 551 -10.56 -19.23 65.46
CA GLY A 551 -11.42 -19.62 66.60
C GLY A 551 -12.81 -18.94 66.57
N ALA A 552 -13.22 -18.43 65.41
CA ALA A 552 -14.50 -17.73 65.20
C ALA A 552 -15.72 -18.63 65.39
N THR A 553 -16.84 -18.04 65.73
CA THR A 553 -18.13 -18.70 65.75
C THR A 553 -18.95 -18.38 64.51
N GLN A 554 -18.70 -17.21 63.87
CA GLN A 554 -19.37 -16.75 62.67
C GLN A 554 -18.37 -16.09 61.72
N ALA A 555 -18.58 -16.23 60.41
CA ALA A 555 -17.89 -15.43 59.42
C ALA A 555 -18.80 -15.16 58.20
N SER A 556 -18.52 -14.06 57.48
CA SER A 556 -19.30 -13.64 56.34
C SER A 556 -18.44 -13.27 55.17
N VAL A 557 -18.96 -13.55 53.97
CA VAL A 557 -18.43 -13.05 52.69
C VAL A 557 -19.49 -12.17 52.04
N GLN A 558 -19.13 -10.93 51.75
CA GLN A 558 -20.10 -9.97 51.21
C GLN A 558 -19.50 -9.29 49.97
N PHE A 559 -20.32 -9.21 48.90
CA PHE A 559 -19.94 -8.55 47.65
C PHE A 559 -20.77 -7.28 47.48
N PHE A 560 -20.08 -6.16 47.22
CA PHE A 560 -20.67 -4.85 46.97
C PHE A 560 -20.21 -4.30 45.62
N CYS A 561 -21.03 -3.47 45.02
CA CYS A 561 -20.67 -2.79 43.75
C CYS A 561 -21.12 -1.34 43.84
N GLU A 562 -20.17 -0.43 43.60
CA GLU A 562 -20.44 1.01 43.45
C GLU A 562 -19.86 1.51 42.13
N GLY A 563 -20.76 1.70 41.16
CA GLY A 563 -20.36 2.04 39.77
C GLY A 563 -19.57 0.90 39.11
N GLU A 564 -18.30 1.15 38.78
CA GLU A 564 -17.38 0.16 38.20
C GLU A 564 -16.53 -0.55 39.24
N GLN A 565 -16.55 -0.10 40.52
CA GLN A 565 -15.76 -0.67 41.60
C GLN A 565 -16.54 -1.80 42.24
N ILE A 566 -15.86 -2.92 42.46
CA ILE A 566 -16.35 -4.07 43.21
C ILE A 566 -15.52 -4.22 44.47
N ASP A 567 -16.21 -4.19 45.60
CA ASP A 567 -15.65 -4.37 46.95
C ASP A 567 -16.15 -5.69 47.51
N ILE A 568 -15.23 -6.48 48.06
CA ILE A 568 -15.52 -7.76 48.65
C ILE A 568 -15.00 -7.71 50.11
N SER A 569 -15.86 -7.99 51.06
CA SER A 569 -15.48 -8.12 52.48
C SER A 569 -15.55 -9.59 52.90
N VAL A 570 -14.51 -10.04 53.63
CA VAL A 570 -14.48 -11.31 54.34
C VAL A 570 -14.23 -10.99 55.79
N GLU A 571 -15.21 -11.30 56.66
CA GLU A 571 -15.22 -10.92 58.08
C GLU A 571 -15.38 -12.13 58.97
N ASP A 572 -14.68 -12.20 60.12
CA ASP A 572 -14.84 -13.20 61.17
C ASP A 572 -14.91 -12.55 62.55
N ASP A 573 -15.54 -13.22 63.50
CA ASP A 573 -15.69 -12.82 64.91
C ASP A 573 -14.62 -13.49 65.85
N GLY A 574 -13.50 -13.94 65.27
CA GLY A 574 -12.49 -14.68 65.99
C GLY A 574 -11.51 -13.82 66.81
N ALA A 575 -10.36 -14.41 67.14
CA ALA A 575 -9.35 -13.77 68.01
C ALA A 575 -8.55 -12.63 67.29
N GLY A 576 -8.76 -12.42 65.95
CA GLY A 576 -7.93 -11.55 65.16
C GLY A 576 -6.51 -12.11 64.93
N PHE A 577 -5.67 -11.38 64.21
CA PHE A 577 -4.25 -11.74 64.08
C PHE A 577 -3.37 -10.48 64.01
N ASP A 578 -2.11 -10.65 64.42
CA ASP A 578 -1.12 -9.54 64.44
C ASP A 578 -0.39 -9.47 63.10
N LEU A 579 -0.63 -8.40 62.32
CA LEU A 579 0.02 -8.13 61.04
C LEU A 579 1.54 -8.04 61.13
N VAL A 580 2.09 -7.59 62.27
CA VAL A 580 3.53 -7.37 62.44
C VAL A 580 4.27 -8.67 62.81
N GLY A 581 3.62 -9.57 63.58
CA GLY A 581 4.22 -10.83 64.04
C GLY A 581 3.98 -12.03 63.10
N ASP A 582 2.80 -12.15 62.55
CA ASP A 582 2.37 -13.34 61.81
C ASP A 582 2.50 -13.22 60.28
N ALA A 583 2.46 -11.99 59.69
CA ALA A 583 2.56 -11.78 58.26
C ALA A 583 3.92 -12.21 57.66
N THR A 584 4.97 -12.31 58.46
CA THR A 584 6.32 -12.75 58.04
C THR A 584 6.47 -14.28 57.99
N LYS A 585 5.55 -15.04 58.56
CA LYS A 585 5.64 -16.50 58.70
C LYS A 585 4.62 -17.29 57.91
N GLY A 586 3.53 -16.69 57.43
CA GLY A 586 2.44 -17.42 56.74
C GLY A 586 2.58 -17.44 55.22
N ILE A 587 2.79 -18.61 54.63
CA ILE A 587 2.83 -18.82 53.15
C ILE A 587 1.49 -18.40 52.50
N GLY A 588 0.36 -18.60 53.19
CA GLY A 588 -0.97 -18.27 52.70
C GLY A 588 -1.19 -16.79 52.40
N ILE A 589 -0.78 -15.90 53.35
CA ILE A 589 -0.91 -14.44 53.19
C ILE A 589 -0.03 -13.93 52.03
N GLN A 590 1.19 -14.44 51.90
CA GLN A 590 2.06 -14.08 50.76
C GLN A 590 1.47 -14.51 49.44
N THR A 591 0.80 -15.67 49.38
CA THR A 591 0.12 -16.17 48.18
C THR A 591 -1.08 -15.30 47.81
N ILE A 592 -1.84 -14.82 48.80
CA ILE A 592 -2.96 -13.88 48.60
C ILE A 592 -2.44 -12.59 47.94
N TYR A 593 -1.41 -11.94 48.50
CA TYR A 593 -0.84 -10.71 47.94
C TYR A 593 -0.26 -10.91 46.53
N LYS A 594 0.47 -11.99 46.26
CA LYS A 594 1.00 -12.30 44.94
C LYS A 594 -0.13 -12.49 43.90
N ARG A 595 -1.17 -13.22 44.26
CA ARG A 595 -2.31 -13.52 43.37
C ARG A 595 -3.13 -12.27 43.09
N ALA A 596 -3.34 -11.44 44.11
CA ALA A 596 -4.02 -10.16 44.01
C ALA A 596 -3.28 -9.19 43.06
N ALA A 597 -1.98 -9.03 43.23
CA ALA A 597 -1.15 -8.16 42.40
C ALA A 597 -1.16 -8.56 40.92
N LEU A 598 -1.16 -9.87 40.61
CA LEU A 598 -1.22 -10.38 39.23
C LEU A 598 -2.58 -10.13 38.53
N SER A 599 -3.64 -9.95 39.32
CA SER A 599 -5.01 -9.82 38.80
C SER A 599 -5.60 -8.42 38.99
N GLY A 600 -4.79 -7.45 39.40
CA GLY A 600 -5.24 -6.07 39.65
C GLY A 600 -6.26 -5.96 40.78
N ILE A 601 -6.14 -6.81 41.81
CA ILE A 601 -6.97 -6.79 43.01
C ILE A 601 -6.17 -6.10 44.12
N ASP A 602 -6.73 -5.08 44.75
CA ASP A 602 -6.18 -4.49 45.97
C ASP A 602 -6.67 -5.26 47.20
N VAL A 603 -5.76 -5.55 48.15
CA VAL A 603 -6.06 -6.34 49.34
C VAL A 603 -5.64 -5.57 50.57
N ARG A 604 -6.58 -5.39 51.48
CA ARG A 604 -6.37 -4.73 52.76
C ARG A 604 -6.87 -5.62 53.91
N PHE A 605 -5.97 -5.90 54.86
CA PHE A 605 -6.30 -6.57 56.12
C PHE A 605 -6.52 -5.51 57.20
N ASP A 606 -7.64 -5.60 57.90
CA ASP A 606 -8.01 -4.73 59.01
C ASP A 606 -8.26 -5.58 60.28
N PRO A 607 -7.21 -5.87 61.08
CA PRO A 607 -7.33 -6.68 62.28
C PRO A 607 -7.97 -5.85 63.40
N ALA A 608 -8.95 -6.45 64.09
CA ALA A 608 -9.59 -5.88 65.25
C ALA A 608 -9.30 -6.76 66.50
N PRO A 609 -9.41 -6.22 67.74
CA PRO A 609 -9.24 -7.00 68.94
C PRO A 609 -10.18 -8.20 69.10
N SER A 610 -11.28 -8.18 68.35
CA SER A 610 -12.28 -9.25 68.25
C SER A 610 -12.68 -9.43 66.76
N GLY A 611 -11.90 -10.24 66.03
CA GLY A 611 -12.17 -10.58 64.64
C GLY A 611 -11.19 -9.98 63.62
N THR A 612 -11.36 -10.37 62.35
CA THR A 612 -10.58 -9.87 61.23
C THR A 612 -11.51 -9.49 60.09
N THR A 613 -11.23 -8.34 59.49
CA THR A 613 -11.88 -7.95 58.23
C THR A 613 -10.85 -7.86 57.13
N VAL A 614 -11.09 -8.54 55.99
CA VAL A 614 -10.25 -8.45 54.78
C VAL A 614 -11.08 -7.85 53.68
N LEU A 615 -10.61 -6.74 53.14
CA LEU A 615 -11.23 -6.03 52.02
C LEU A 615 -10.44 -6.32 50.74
N LEU A 616 -11.17 -6.73 49.66
CA LEU A 616 -10.63 -6.91 48.33
C LEU A 616 -11.34 -5.92 47.40
N GLN A 617 -10.59 -5.16 46.65
CA GLN A 617 -11.13 -4.18 45.70
C GLN A 617 -10.66 -4.46 44.27
N THR A 618 -11.57 -4.39 43.33
CA THR A 618 -11.28 -4.53 41.88
C THR A 618 -12.24 -3.70 41.06
N THR A 619 -11.99 -3.56 39.75
CA THR A 619 -12.86 -2.80 38.82
C THR A 619 -13.33 -3.67 37.67
N THR A 620 -14.55 -3.42 37.18
CA THR A 620 -15.12 -4.12 36.02
C THR A 620 -14.43 -3.71 34.71
N SER A 621 -13.79 -2.52 34.65
CA SER A 621 -12.98 -2.10 33.50
C SER A 621 -11.55 -2.61 33.64
N SER A 622 -11.08 -3.39 32.65
CA SER A 622 -9.69 -3.87 32.58
C SER A 622 -8.71 -2.69 32.51
N ARG A 623 -8.16 -2.27 33.64
CA ARG A 623 -6.92 -1.51 33.65
C ARG A 623 -5.80 -2.46 33.26
N THR A 624 -5.29 -2.33 32.04
CA THR A 624 -4.00 -2.91 31.66
C THR A 624 -2.95 -2.41 32.67
N PRO A 625 -2.15 -3.29 33.28
CA PRO A 625 -1.10 -2.86 34.20
C PRO A 625 -0.16 -1.90 33.45
N PRO A 626 0.37 -0.85 34.11
CA PRO A 626 1.34 0.03 33.49
C PRO A 626 2.61 -0.78 33.16
N ASN A 627 3.08 -0.60 31.89
CA ASN A 627 4.33 -1.19 31.35
C ASN A 627 5.54 -0.84 32.18
#